data_b12f468278cfc271571ec78c69c3dee2
#
_entry.id   b12f468278cfc271571ec78c69c3dee2
#
_cell.length_a   1.000
_cell.length_b   1.000
_cell.length_c   1.000
_cell.angle_alpha   90.00
_cell.angle_beta   90.00
_cell.angle_gamma   90.00
#
_symmetry.space_group_name_H-M   'P 1'
#
loop_
_entity.id
_entity.type
_entity.pdbx_description
1 polymer ?
#
loop_
_entity_poly.entity_id
_entity_poly.type
_entity_poly.pdbx_seq_one_letter_code
_entity_poly.pdbx_strand_id
1 'polypeptide(L)'
;MIDRESITKKLEKALYLTSDVLNQSLISDISTYIHAGEWSLSFEIMCENLYEYELPICKQAYELLKEIGLTIKAKKDYWEMLKPQINSDSSCNK
;
A
#
# COMPACT_ATOMS: atom_id res chain seq x y z
N MET A 1 3.50 -20.52 2.94
CA MET A 1 4.15 -19.79 4.05
C MET A 1 4.60 -18.41 3.57
N ILE A 2 4.34 -17.37 4.34
CA ILE A 2 4.73 -16.02 3.97
C ILE A 2 6.20 -15.80 4.33
N ASP A 3 6.98 -15.35 3.34
CA ASP A 3 8.36 -14.95 3.58
C ASP A 3 8.36 -13.56 4.19
N ARG A 4 8.78 -13.46 5.45
CA ARG A 4 8.75 -12.21 6.21
C ARG A 4 9.56 -11.11 5.54
N GLU A 5 10.75 -11.45 5.05
CA GLU A 5 11.60 -10.46 4.41
C GLU A 5 10.98 -9.96 3.11
N SER A 6 10.42 -10.85 2.32
CA SER A 6 9.80 -10.49 1.04
C SER A 6 8.59 -9.58 1.25
N ILE A 7 7.70 -9.94 2.18
CA ILE A 7 6.48 -9.15 2.41
C ILE A 7 6.82 -7.78 3.00
N THR A 8 7.81 -7.73 3.88
CA THR A 8 8.26 -6.47 4.46
C THR A 8 8.79 -5.53 3.37
N LYS A 9 9.61 -6.04 2.47
CA LYS A 9 10.14 -5.23 1.37
C LYS A 9 9.05 -4.73 0.44
N LYS A 10 8.05 -5.56 0.16
CA LYS A 10 6.93 -5.16 -0.70
C LYS A 10 6.10 -4.06 -0.05
N LEU A 11 5.85 -4.17 1.25
CA LEU A 11 5.12 -3.14 1.99
C LEU A 11 5.90 -1.83 2.02
N GLU A 12 7.21 -1.91 2.25
CA GLU A 12 8.07 -0.73 2.24
C GLU A 12 8.04 -0.05 0.87
N LYS A 13 8.08 -0.84 -0.20
CA LYS A 13 8.04 -0.28 -1.55
C LYS A 13 6.68 0.35 -1.84
N ALA A 14 5.58 -0.29 -1.43
CA ALA A 14 4.25 0.28 -1.61
C ALA A 14 4.13 1.61 -0.87
N LEU A 15 4.65 1.68 0.34
CA LEU A 15 4.66 2.90 1.12
C LEU A 15 5.47 4.00 0.42
N TYR A 16 6.63 3.63 -0.10
CA TYR A 16 7.48 4.56 -0.83
C TYR A 16 6.76 5.11 -2.08
N LEU A 17 6.09 4.23 -2.83
CA LEU A 17 5.40 4.62 -4.06
C LEU A 17 4.19 5.54 -3.79
N THR A 18 3.66 5.54 -2.58
CA THR A 18 2.53 6.40 -2.19
C THR A 18 2.93 7.52 -1.25
N SER A 19 4.23 7.67 -0.98
CA SER A 19 4.72 8.63 0.00
C SER A 19 4.50 10.08 -0.38
N ASP A 20 4.32 10.37 -1.67
CA ASP A 20 4.07 11.73 -2.13
C ASP A 20 2.63 12.18 -1.91
N VAL A 21 1.70 11.25 -1.68
CA VAL A 21 0.28 11.58 -1.47
C VAL A 21 -0.19 11.35 -0.02
N LEU A 22 0.52 10.51 0.74
CA LEU A 22 0.18 10.28 2.15
C LEU A 22 0.88 11.32 3.02
N ASN A 23 0.25 11.69 4.16
CA ASN A 23 0.91 12.65 5.03
C ASN A 23 2.06 11.99 5.79
N GLN A 24 3.02 12.83 6.20
CA GLN A 24 4.27 12.36 6.77
C GLN A 24 4.08 11.60 8.08
N SER A 25 3.17 12.06 8.92
CA SER A 25 2.89 11.39 10.19
C SER A 25 2.35 9.98 9.97
N LEU A 26 1.46 9.83 9.01
CA LEU A 26 0.89 8.53 8.66
C LEU A 26 1.95 7.59 8.09
N ILE A 27 2.83 8.12 7.23
CA ILE A 27 3.93 7.33 6.66
C ILE A 27 4.80 6.78 7.79
N SER A 28 5.12 7.61 8.77
CA SER A 28 5.93 7.20 9.92
C SER A 28 5.25 6.07 10.70
N ASP A 29 3.95 6.21 10.95
CA ASP A 29 3.19 5.20 11.68
C ASP A 29 3.14 3.88 10.92
N ILE A 30 2.87 3.93 9.63
CA ILE A 30 2.81 2.73 8.80
C ILE A 30 4.16 2.04 8.77
N SER A 31 5.25 2.81 8.63
CA SER A 31 6.59 2.26 8.64
C SER A 31 6.88 1.52 9.95
N THR A 32 6.46 2.09 11.07
CA THR A 32 6.62 1.46 12.38
C THR A 32 5.90 0.12 12.42
N TYR A 33 4.67 0.06 11.93
CA TYR A 33 3.91 -1.19 11.89
C TYR A 33 4.56 -2.23 10.99
N ILE A 34 5.08 -1.83 9.84
CA ILE A 34 5.77 -2.74 8.93
C ILE A 34 6.96 -3.40 9.64
N HIS A 35 7.77 -2.58 10.31
CA HIS A 35 8.97 -3.09 10.98
C HIS A 35 8.65 -3.91 12.23
N ALA A 36 7.47 -3.73 12.79
CA ALA A 36 7.00 -4.54 13.92
C ALA A 36 6.39 -5.88 13.47
N GLY A 37 6.34 -6.12 12.15
CA GLY A 37 5.73 -7.33 11.62
C GLY A 37 4.20 -7.30 11.57
N GLU A 38 3.61 -6.12 11.74
CA GLU A 38 2.17 -5.93 11.69
C GLU A 38 1.74 -5.69 10.23
N TRP A 39 1.89 -6.72 9.41
CA TRP A 39 1.70 -6.60 7.96
C TRP A 39 0.27 -6.28 7.56
N SER A 40 -0.70 -7.01 8.14
CA SER A 40 -2.11 -6.79 7.81
C SER A 40 -2.54 -5.40 8.24
N LEU A 41 -2.12 -4.96 9.42
CA LEU A 41 -2.48 -3.64 9.93
C LEU A 41 -1.90 -2.54 9.05
N SER A 42 -0.61 -2.64 8.70
CA SER A 42 0.04 -1.64 7.85
C SER A 42 -0.62 -1.58 6.47
N PHE A 43 -0.95 -2.74 5.90
CA PHE A 43 -1.62 -2.83 4.61
C PHE A 43 -3.01 -2.18 4.66
N GLU A 44 -3.80 -2.52 5.68
CA GLU A 44 -5.16 -2.01 5.82
C GLU A 44 -5.16 -0.49 6.01
N ILE A 45 -4.30 0.02 6.88
CA ILE A 45 -4.21 1.46 7.11
C ILE A 45 -3.86 2.19 5.82
N MET A 46 -2.89 1.66 5.08
CA MET A 46 -2.46 2.25 3.82
C MET A 46 -3.62 2.31 2.83
N CYS A 47 -4.30 1.19 2.59
CA CYS A 47 -5.40 1.13 1.64
C CYS A 47 -6.58 2.00 2.05
N GLU A 48 -6.94 1.97 3.34
CA GLU A 48 -8.07 2.73 3.83
C GLU A 48 -7.85 4.23 3.69
N ASN A 49 -6.63 4.71 3.96
CA ASN A 49 -6.33 6.13 3.84
C ASN A 49 -6.28 6.57 2.37
N LEU A 50 -5.71 5.74 1.50
CA LEU A 50 -5.71 6.04 0.08
C LEU A 50 -7.14 6.17 -0.45
N TYR A 51 -8.02 5.30 0.00
CA TYR A 51 -9.41 5.32 -0.42
C TYR A 51 -10.19 6.50 0.18
N GLU A 52 -10.07 6.69 1.49
CA GLU A 52 -10.86 7.71 2.21
C GLU A 52 -10.59 9.11 1.69
N TYR A 53 -9.34 9.42 1.40
CA TYR A 53 -8.95 10.74 0.91
C TYR A 53 -8.89 10.80 -0.61
N GLU A 54 -9.35 9.75 -1.29
CA GLU A 54 -9.40 9.67 -2.75
C GLU A 54 -8.08 10.07 -3.41
N LEU A 55 -6.97 9.55 -2.86
CA LEU A 55 -5.63 9.93 -3.30
C LEU A 55 -5.28 9.23 -4.61
N PRO A 56 -4.65 9.94 -5.55
CA PRO A 56 -4.24 9.30 -6.80
C PRO A 56 -3.09 8.34 -6.56
N ILE A 57 -3.15 7.17 -7.20
CA ILE A 57 -2.08 6.18 -7.11
C ILE A 57 -1.63 5.79 -8.51
N CYS A 58 -0.35 5.45 -8.65
CA CYS A 58 0.14 4.94 -9.92
C CYS A 58 -0.22 3.46 -10.05
N LYS A 59 -0.25 2.98 -11.29
CA LYS A 59 -0.61 1.60 -11.55
C LYS A 59 0.32 0.62 -10.85
N GLN A 60 1.61 0.94 -10.80
CA GLN A 60 2.59 0.08 -10.13
C GLN A 60 2.26 -0.08 -8.64
N ALA A 61 1.86 1.01 -7.97
CA ALA A 61 1.47 0.94 -6.57
C ALA A 61 0.23 0.07 -6.40
N TYR A 62 -0.76 0.22 -7.27
CA TYR A 62 -1.97 -0.60 -7.23
C TYR A 62 -1.65 -2.08 -7.38
N GLU A 63 -0.84 -2.43 -8.39
CA GLU A 63 -0.48 -3.83 -8.63
C GLU A 63 0.26 -4.43 -7.44
N LEU A 64 1.12 -3.63 -6.82
CA LEU A 64 1.89 -4.10 -5.66
C LEU A 64 0.96 -4.30 -4.45
N LEU A 65 0.03 -3.39 -4.21
CA LEU A 65 -0.95 -3.54 -3.13
C LEU A 65 -1.81 -4.79 -3.34
N LYS A 66 -2.21 -5.04 -4.58
CA LYS A 66 -2.95 -6.25 -4.91
C LYS A 66 -2.14 -7.50 -4.60
N GLU A 67 -0.87 -7.52 -5.00
CA GLU A 67 0.01 -8.65 -4.75
C GLU A 67 0.17 -8.89 -3.25
N ILE A 68 0.39 -7.83 -2.48
CA ILE A 68 0.50 -7.93 -1.03
C ILE A 68 -0.79 -8.49 -0.44
N GLY A 69 -1.93 -7.93 -0.85
CA GLY A 69 -3.22 -8.36 -0.34
C GLY A 69 -3.48 -9.84 -0.59
N LEU A 70 -3.14 -10.33 -1.77
CA LEU A 70 -3.28 -11.75 -2.09
C LEU A 70 -2.36 -12.60 -1.21
N THR A 71 -1.15 -12.13 -0.97
CA THR A 71 -0.16 -12.87 -0.17
C THR A 71 -0.61 -13.01 1.28
N ILE A 72 -1.12 -11.95 1.88
CA ILE A 72 -1.55 -11.97 3.28
C ILE A 72 -3.01 -12.39 3.44
N LYS A 73 -3.66 -12.74 2.33
CA LYS A 73 -5.06 -13.20 2.31
C LYS A 73 -6.03 -12.15 2.85
N ALA A 74 -5.77 -10.88 2.52
CA ALA A 74 -6.66 -9.79 2.85
C ALA A 74 -7.89 -9.82 1.95
N LYS A 75 -8.96 -9.15 2.35
CA LYS A 75 -10.16 -9.04 1.52
C LYS A 75 -9.82 -8.25 0.26
N LYS A 76 -10.27 -8.74 -0.89
CA LYS A 76 -9.99 -8.09 -2.17
C LYS A 76 -10.53 -6.67 -2.24
N ASP A 77 -11.54 -6.34 -1.43
CA ASP A 77 -12.11 -5.00 -1.40
C ASP A 77 -11.05 -3.94 -1.12
N TYR A 78 -10.04 -4.26 -0.32
CA TYR A 78 -8.99 -3.30 0.04
C TYR A 78 -8.28 -2.72 -1.17
N TRP A 79 -7.99 -3.53 -2.19
CA TRP A 79 -7.33 -3.00 -3.37
C TRP A 79 -8.32 -2.71 -4.50
N GLU A 80 -9.42 -3.47 -4.61
CA GLU A 80 -10.36 -3.23 -5.69
C GLU A 80 -11.04 -1.87 -5.61
N MET A 81 -11.29 -1.40 -4.39
CA MET A 81 -11.89 -0.08 -4.22
C MET A 81 -10.96 1.05 -4.67
N LEU A 82 -9.68 0.76 -4.85
CA LEU A 82 -8.70 1.76 -5.29
C LEU A 82 -8.61 1.88 -6.81
N LYS A 83 -9.24 0.98 -7.56
CA LYS A 83 -9.16 1.02 -9.03
C LYS A 83 -9.54 2.36 -9.64
N PRO A 84 -10.63 3.02 -9.20
CA PRO A 84 -10.98 4.31 -9.80
C PRO A 84 -9.96 5.41 -9.52
N GLN A 85 -9.06 5.20 -8.57
CA GLN A 85 -8.07 6.19 -8.19
C GLN A 85 -6.74 6.00 -8.93
N ILE A 86 -6.64 4.97 -9.77
CA ILE A 86 -5.43 4.77 -10.55
C ILE A 86 -5.34 5.86 -11.60
N ASN A 87 -4.25 6.61 -11.57
CA ASN A 87 -3.99 7.64 -12.56
C ASN A 87 -3.22 7.00 -13.72
N SER A 88 -3.94 6.71 -14.82
CA SER A 88 -3.35 6.02 -15.96
C SER A 88 -2.34 6.87 -16.72
N ASP A 89 -2.40 8.19 -16.53
CA ASP A 89 -1.48 9.11 -17.21
C ASP A 89 -0.22 9.35 -16.40
N SER A 90 -0.14 8.84 -15.17
CA SER A 90 1.03 9.04 -14.35
C SER A 90 1.79 7.73 -14.20
N SER A 91 3.09 7.80 -14.38
CA SER A 91 3.98 6.75 -13.96
C SER A 91 4.45 7.10 -12.55
N CYS A 92 4.82 6.09 -11.79
CA CYS A 92 5.48 6.34 -10.51
C CYS A 92 6.84 6.96 -10.83
N ASN A 93 7.05 8.19 -10.42
CA ASN A 93 8.30 8.91 -10.69
C ASN A 93 9.42 8.53 -9.71
N LYS A 94 9.37 7.32 -9.18
CA LYS A 94 10.33 6.90 -8.16
C LYS A 94 11.04 5.62 -8.56
#